data_eb68adebf0988e1ef55a6cc5ba89db45
#
_entry.id   eb68adebf0988e1ef55a6cc5ba89db45
#
_cell.length_a   1.000
_cell.length_b   1.000
_cell.length_c   1.000
_cell.angle_alpha   90.00
_cell.angle_beta   90.00
_cell.angle_gamma   90.00
#
_symmetry.space_group_name_H-M   'P 1'
#
loop_
_entity.id
_entity.type
_entity.pdbx_description
1 polymer ?
#
loop_
_entity_poly.entity_id
_entity_poly.type
_entity_poly.pdbx_seq_one_letter_code
_entity_poly.pdbx_strand_id
1 'polypeptide(L)'
;LTEIATRFRTIIDQHGAEAIMPYVSAGNQSLLSIMFGDRFWHHLGASRVTGALCGATAGAGAATTNGTGKGIDPSDLVHSKLIILWGTNTRLTNRHLWPVIEEARAAGAQVIVIDPLRTITAESADWFLQPLPGTDVALMLAMMHVLIRDDLVDQEWVAAHTVGFEDLAAHVADWTPARAAAATGLSVAD
;
A
#
# COMPACT_ATOMS: atom_id res chain seq x y z
N LEU A 1 -21.89 19.62 -20.61
CA LEU A 1 -22.87 18.92 -19.76
C LEU A 1 -24.06 18.40 -20.58
N THR A 2 -24.63 19.20 -21.52
CA THR A 2 -25.78 18.79 -22.35
C THR A 2 -25.48 17.53 -23.15
N GLU A 3 -24.32 17.43 -23.79
CA GLU A 3 -23.93 16.24 -24.53
C GLU A 3 -23.88 14.99 -23.64
N ILE A 4 -23.27 15.10 -22.45
CA ILE A 4 -23.19 14.00 -21.49
C ILE A 4 -24.59 13.55 -21.07
N ALA A 5 -25.46 14.49 -20.72
CA ALA A 5 -26.85 14.20 -20.34
C ALA A 5 -27.62 13.52 -21.47
N THR A 6 -27.46 13.97 -22.74
CA THR A 6 -28.07 13.35 -23.89
C THR A 6 -27.58 11.93 -24.09
N ARG A 7 -26.27 11.69 -24.01
CA ARG A 7 -25.70 10.32 -24.12
C ARG A 7 -26.22 9.40 -23.04
N PHE A 8 -26.27 9.87 -21.79
CA PHE A 8 -26.83 9.07 -20.70
C PHE A 8 -28.28 8.70 -20.94
N ARG A 9 -29.11 9.64 -21.37
CA ARG A 9 -30.53 9.35 -21.70
C ARG A 9 -30.62 8.32 -22.82
N THR A 10 -29.85 8.48 -23.88
CA THR A 10 -29.85 7.51 -25.00
C THR A 10 -29.47 6.11 -24.52
N ILE A 11 -28.42 5.99 -23.66
CA ILE A 11 -28.01 4.69 -23.11
C ILE A 11 -29.11 4.10 -22.22
N ILE A 12 -29.71 4.92 -21.37
CA ILE A 12 -30.80 4.47 -20.49
C ILE A 12 -31.99 4.00 -21.26
N ASP A 13 -32.39 4.74 -22.29
CA ASP A 13 -33.55 4.40 -23.14
C ASP A 13 -33.34 3.11 -23.96
N GLN A 14 -32.08 2.85 -24.37
CA GLN A 14 -31.74 1.68 -25.19
C GLN A 14 -31.36 0.44 -24.36
N HIS A 15 -30.73 0.61 -23.23
CA HIS A 15 -30.05 -0.48 -22.50
C HIS A 15 -30.37 -0.52 -21.01
N GLY A 16 -31.14 0.45 -20.49
CA GLY A 16 -31.35 0.62 -19.04
C GLY A 16 -30.25 1.38 -18.35
N ALA A 17 -30.54 1.92 -17.16
CA ALA A 17 -29.61 2.72 -16.40
C ALA A 17 -28.40 1.91 -15.92
N GLU A 18 -28.55 0.63 -15.73
CA GLU A 18 -27.50 -0.31 -15.30
C GLU A 18 -26.37 -0.47 -16.34
N ALA A 19 -26.61 -0.07 -17.60
CA ALA A 19 -25.56 -0.02 -18.62
C ALA A 19 -24.55 1.11 -18.38
N ILE A 20 -24.82 2.02 -17.44
CA ILE A 20 -23.90 3.06 -17.01
C ILE A 20 -23.21 2.59 -15.74
N MET A 21 -21.88 2.48 -15.78
CA MET A 21 -21.07 2.09 -14.63
C MET A 21 -20.05 3.20 -14.30
N PRO A 22 -20.21 3.93 -13.20
CA PRO A 22 -19.21 4.89 -12.75
C PRO A 22 -17.97 4.16 -12.28
N TYR A 23 -16.81 4.52 -12.84
CA TYR A 23 -15.52 4.04 -12.37
C TYR A 23 -14.86 5.15 -11.54
N VAL A 24 -14.84 4.97 -10.23
CA VAL A 24 -14.31 5.94 -9.28
C VAL A 24 -13.02 5.40 -8.67
N SER A 25 -11.98 6.21 -8.64
CA SER A 25 -10.68 5.85 -8.09
C SER A 25 -10.11 7.02 -7.27
N ALA A 26 -8.85 6.87 -6.85
CA ALA A 26 -8.14 7.88 -6.07
C ALA A 26 -8.10 9.25 -6.77
N GLY A 27 -8.12 10.28 -5.97
CA GLY A 27 -8.11 11.67 -6.38
C GLY A 27 -8.40 12.51 -5.15
N ASN A 28 -9.37 13.41 -5.22
CA ASN A 28 -9.85 14.10 -4.04
C ASN A 28 -10.72 13.14 -3.19
N GLN A 29 -10.10 12.54 -2.20
CA GLN A 29 -10.71 11.54 -1.32
C GLN A 29 -11.27 12.11 -0.01
N SER A 30 -11.57 13.42 0.05
CA SER A 30 -12.32 13.91 1.20
C SER A 30 -13.66 13.18 1.29
N LEU A 31 -14.11 12.88 2.51
CA LEU A 31 -15.31 12.09 2.75
C LEU A 31 -16.52 12.62 1.99
N LEU A 32 -16.70 13.94 1.97
CA LEU A 32 -17.81 14.57 1.24
C LEU A 32 -17.66 14.44 -0.28
N SER A 33 -16.45 14.61 -0.81
CA SER A 33 -16.25 14.58 -2.26
C SER A 33 -16.34 13.17 -2.84
N ILE A 34 -15.81 12.16 -2.11
CA ILE A 34 -15.77 10.79 -2.63
C ILE A 34 -17.16 10.12 -2.58
N MET A 35 -17.97 10.42 -1.56
CA MET A 35 -19.26 9.75 -1.38
C MET A 35 -20.43 10.55 -1.92
N PHE A 36 -20.30 11.87 -2.08
CA PHE A 36 -21.40 12.70 -2.53
C PHE A 36 -21.86 12.38 -3.95
N GLY A 37 -20.96 12.01 -4.83
CA GLY A 37 -21.27 11.61 -6.21
C GLY A 37 -22.13 10.35 -6.30
N ASP A 38 -22.07 9.47 -5.31
CA ASP A 38 -22.87 8.25 -5.29
C ASP A 38 -24.37 8.51 -5.28
N ARG A 39 -24.81 9.62 -4.71
CA ARG A 39 -26.23 10.03 -4.73
C ARG A 39 -26.75 10.19 -6.15
N PHE A 40 -25.94 10.78 -7.04
CA PHE A 40 -26.30 10.94 -8.44
C PHE A 40 -26.43 9.57 -9.14
N TRP A 41 -25.44 8.71 -8.96
CA TRP A 41 -25.45 7.39 -9.59
C TRP A 41 -26.56 6.49 -9.05
N HIS A 42 -26.84 6.54 -7.74
CA HIS A 42 -27.97 5.82 -7.15
C HIS A 42 -29.31 6.34 -7.66
N HIS A 43 -29.47 7.67 -7.76
CA HIS A 43 -30.68 8.26 -8.29
C HIS A 43 -30.90 7.90 -9.76
N LEU A 44 -29.84 7.79 -10.54
CA LEU A 44 -29.87 7.39 -11.94
C LEU A 44 -30.19 5.90 -12.14
N GLY A 45 -29.95 5.06 -11.14
CA GLY A 45 -30.06 3.60 -11.24
C GLY A 45 -28.86 2.94 -11.92
N ALA A 46 -27.70 3.61 -11.93
CA ALA A 46 -26.47 3.11 -12.54
C ALA A 46 -25.92 1.89 -11.80
N SER A 47 -25.16 1.05 -12.51
CA SER A 47 -24.42 -0.06 -11.91
C SER A 47 -23.42 0.43 -10.86
N ARG A 48 -23.08 -0.43 -9.92
CA ARG A 48 -22.14 -0.10 -8.85
C ARG A 48 -20.88 -0.93 -8.96
N VAL A 49 -19.73 -0.27 -8.79
CA VAL A 49 -18.48 -0.96 -8.57
C VAL A 49 -18.30 -1.15 -7.07
N THR A 50 -17.99 -2.35 -6.63
CA THR A 50 -17.69 -2.67 -5.24
C THR A 50 -16.25 -3.15 -5.10
N GLY A 51 -15.62 -2.75 -3.99
CA GLY A 51 -14.24 -3.11 -3.68
C GLY A 51 -13.21 -2.19 -4.34
N ALA A 52 -11.96 -2.50 -4.12
CA ALA A 52 -10.81 -1.82 -4.72
C ALA A 52 -9.69 -2.83 -4.95
N LEU A 53 -8.97 -2.72 -6.06
CA LEU A 53 -7.89 -3.65 -6.41
C LEU A 53 -6.71 -3.55 -5.47
N CYS A 54 -6.36 -2.35 -4.99
CA CYS A 54 -5.20 -2.14 -4.12
C CYS A 54 -5.59 -2.15 -2.62
N GLY A 55 -6.32 -1.17 -2.13
CA GLY A 55 -6.59 -1.00 -0.70
C GLY A 55 -7.39 -2.16 -0.08
N ALA A 56 -8.41 -2.68 -0.78
CA ALA A 56 -9.20 -3.80 -0.29
C ALA A 56 -8.37 -5.11 -0.26
N THR A 57 -7.54 -5.34 -1.28
CA THR A 57 -6.65 -6.51 -1.32
C THR A 57 -5.61 -6.48 -0.21
N ALA A 58 -4.94 -5.34 -0.03
CA ALA A 58 -3.96 -5.16 1.05
C ALA A 58 -4.61 -5.31 2.43
N GLY A 59 -5.79 -4.70 2.63
CA GLY A 59 -6.53 -4.83 3.88
C GLY A 59 -6.99 -6.27 4.17
N ALA A 60 -7.43 -7.00 3.14
CA ALA A 60 -7.79 -8.42 3.28
C ALA A 60 -6.56 -9.26 3.64
N GLY A 61 -5.41 -9.04 2.99
CA GLY A 61 -4.17 -9.73 3.33
C GLY A 61 -3.74 -9.49 4.79
N ALA A 62 -3.71 -8.24 5.24
CA ALA A 62 -3.39 -7.91 6.62
C ALA A 62 -4.41 -8.52 7.62
N ALA A 63 -5.70 -8.51 7.28
CA ALA A 63 -6.74 -9.06 8.15
C ALA A 63 -6.63 -10.58 8.33
N THR A 64 -6.07 -11.31 7.37
CA THR A 64 -5.87 -12.76 7.48
C THR A 64 -4.83 -13.16 8.52
N THR A 65 -3.90 -12.28 8.84
CA THR A 65 -2.82 -12.53 9.82
C THR A 65 -3.04 -11.79 11.13
N ASN A 66 -3.41 -10.51 11.07
CA ASN A 66 -3.49 -9.62 12.23
C ASN A 66 -4.93 -9.32 12.68
N GLY A 67 -5.94 -9.85 11.97
CA GLY A 67 -7.36 -9.58 12.25
C GLY A 67 -7.84 -8.18 11.80
N THR A 68 -6.96 -7.31 11.37
CA THR A 68 -7.29 -5.95 10.90
C THR A 68 -6.35 -5.48 9.81
N GLY A 69 -6.87 -4.70 8.86
CA GLY A 69 -6.08 -4.00 7.85
C GLY A 69 -5.76 -2.54 8.22
N LYS A 70 -6.03 -2.12 9.46
CA LYS A 70 -5.74 -0.75 9.90
C LYS A 70 -4.27 -0.62 10.27
N GLY A 71 -3.65 0.47 9.82
CA GLY A 71 -2.30 0.86 10.22
C GLY A 71 -2.27 1.69 11.51
N ILE A 72 -1.09 2.19 11.84
CA ILE A 72 -0.85 3.08 12.96
C ILE A 72 -1.41 4.49 12.70
N ASP A 73 -1.58 5.27 13.77
CA ASP A 73 -1.78 6.71 13.61
C ASP A 73 -0.51 7.34 13.02
N PRO A 74 -0.63 8.13 11.94
CA PRO A 74 0.54 8.79 11.33
C PRO A 74 1.37 9.63 12.30
N SER A 75 0.77 10.20 13.34
CA SER A 75 1.49 10.96 14.38
C SER A 75 2.43 10.11 15.21
N ASP A 76 2.19 8.80 15.32
CA ASP A 76 3.06 7.89 16.09
C ASP A 76 4.39 7.61 15.39
N LEU A 77 4.54 7.97 14.11
CA LEU A 77 5.80 7.83 13.37
C LEU A 77 6.97 8.56 14.02
N VAL A 78 6.73 9.61 14.82
CA VAL A 78 7.79 10.34 15.57
C VAL A 78 8.55 9.43 16.54
N HIS A 79 7.95 8.33 16.97
CA HIS A 79 8.57 7.36 17.88
C HIS A 79 9.34 6.25 17.16
N SER A 80 9.26 6.19 15.82
CA SER A 80 9.95 5.18 15.03
C SER A 80 11.45 5.42 15.00
N LYS A 81 12.23 4.34 14.94
CA LYS A 81 13.69 4.38 14.72
C LYS A 81 14.06 4.01 13.28
N LEU A 82 13.15 3.34 12.58
CA LEU A 82 13.27 2.99 11.18
C LEU A 82 11.92 3.23 10.51
N ILE A 83 11.93 3.97 9.41
CA ILE A 83 10.76 4.25 8.58
C ILE A 83 11.05 3.73 7.16
N ILE A 84 10.25 2.79 6.70
CA ILE A 84 10.35 2.27 5.33
C ILE A 84 9.20 2.83 4.51
N LEU A 85 9.52 3.64 3.51
CA LEU A 85 8.58 4.20 2.54
C LEU A 85 8.61 3.32 1.27
N TRP A 86 7.64 2.44 1.16
CA TRP A 86 7.61 1.44 0.09
C TRP A 86 6.55 1.79 -0.96
N GLY A 87 6.99 2.06 -2.20
CA GLY A 87 6.11 2.41 -3.32
C GLY A 87 5.31 3.70 -3.08
N THR A 88 5.84 4.64 -2.30
CA THR A 88 5.15 5.88 -1.95
C THR A 88 6.03 7.10 -2.15
N ASN A 89 5.55 8.06 -2.92
CA ASN A 89 6.23 9.34 -3.13
C ASN A 89 5.69 10.39 -2.13
N THR A 90 5.93 10.15 -0.84
CA THR A 90 5.34 10.88 0.28
C THR A 90 5.55 12.39 0.21
N ARG A 91 6.74 12.86 -0.19
CA ARG A 91 7.04 14.29 -0.34
C ARG A 91 6.16 14.99 -1.38
N LEU A 92 5.65 14.24 -2.35
CA LEU A 92 4.79 14.77 -3.40
C LEU A 92 3.31 14.52 -3.11
N THR A 93 2.95 13.28 -2.75
CA THR A 93 1.56 12.82 -2.72
C THR A 93 0.95 12.81 -1.32
N ASN A 94 1.77 12.88 -0.26
CA ASN A 94 1.32 12.95 1.13
C ASN A 94 2.16 13.97 1.93
N ARG A 95 2.08 15.22 1.53
CA ARG A 95 2.94 16.30 2.04
C ARG A 95 2.77 16.55 3.53
N HIS A 96 1.61 16.27 4.10
CA HIS A 96 1.34 16.46 5.53
C HIS A 96 2.02 15.41 6.41
N LEU A 97 2.31 14.23 5.86
CA LEU A 97 3.08 13.20 6.57
C LEU A 97 4.58 13.50 6.61
N TRP A 98 5.09 14.21 5.60
CA TRP A 98 6.54 14.44 5.49
C TRP A 98 7.15 15.18 6.69
N PRO A 99 6.54 16.25 7.26
CA PRO A 99 7.04 16.89 8.49
C PRO A 99 7.17 15.94 9.68
N VAL A 100 6.25 14.97 9.83
CA VAL A 100 6.29 13.98 10.90
C VAL A 100 7.50 13.03 10.71
N ILE A 101 7.79 12.65 9.46
CA ILE A 101 8.98 11.85 9.12
C ILE A 101 10.26 12.64 9.42
N GLU A 102 10.31 13.94 9.09
CA GLU A 102 11.47 14.78 9.39
C GLU A 102 11.68 14.96 10.90
N GLU A 103 10.60 15.04 11.69
CA GLU A 103 10.67 15.07 13.14
C GLU A 103 11.28 13.76 13.70
N ALA A 104 10.80 12.61 13.21
CA ALA A 104 11.39 11.31 13.57
C ALA A 104 12.88 11.23 13.20
N ARG A 105 13.27 11.73 12.01
CA ARG A 105 14.68 11.79 11.59
C ARG A 105 15.52 12.68 12.50
N ALA A 106 15.01 13.83 12.89
CA ALA A 106 15.68 14.72 13.84
C ALA A 106 15.89 14.03 15.22
N ALA A 107 15.01 13.09 15.57
CA ALA A 107 15.13 12.23 16.75
C ALA A 107 16.01 10.97 16.53
N GLY A 108 16.63 10.83 15.35
CA GLY A 108 17.56 9.75 15.01
C GLY A 108 16.97 8.57 14.26
N ALA A 109 15.78 8.68 13.72
CA ALA A 109 15.21 7.66 12.84
C ALA A 109 15.94 7.61 11.48
N GLN A 110 16.09 6.40 10.94
CA GLN A 110 16.54 6.19 9.57
C GLN A 110 15.34 6.06 8.64
N VAL A 111 15.45 6.59 7.42
CA VAL A 111 14.43 6.51 6.39
C VAL A 111 14.96 5.73 5.19
N ILE A 112 14.34 4.61 4.90
CA ILE A 112 14.60 3.81 3.72
C ILE A 112 13.46 4.04 2.72
N VAL A 113 13.80 4.23 1.45
CA VAL A 113 12.81 4.26 0.35
C VAL A 113 13.04 3.05 -0.55
N ILE A 114 11.97 2.31 -0.80
CA ILE A 114 11.93 1.19 -1.75
C ILE A 114 10.96 1.57 -2.86
N ASP A 115 11.48 1.83 -4.06
CA ASP A 115 10.67 2.29 -5.18
C ASP A 115 11.41 1.98 -6.51
N PRO A 116 10.73 1.50 -7.55
CA PRO A 116 11.35 1.31 -8.86
C PRO A 116 11.80 2.62 -9.52
N LEU A 117 11.31 3.77 -9.04
CA LEU A 117 11.71 5.11 -9.50
C LEU A 117 12.43 5.88 -8.40
N ARG A 118 13.50 6.56 -8.76
CA ARG A 118 14.17 7.51 -7.87
C ARG A 118 13.37 8.81 -7.82
N THR A 119 12.36 8.83 -6.95
CA THR A 119 11.48 9.99 -6.72
C THR A 119 12.15 11.04 -5.84
N ILE A 120 11.54 12.24 -5.70
CA ILE A 120 12.01 13.27 -4.75
C ILE A 120 11.99 12.78 -3.30
N THR A 121 11.16 11.79 -2.97
CA THR A 121 11.17 11.11 -1.67
C THR A 121 12.42 10.24 -1.54
N ALA A 122 12.74 9.47 -2.56
CA ALA A 122 13.94 8.64 -2.61
C ALA A 122 15.25 9.46 -2.54
N GLU A 123 15.28 10.64 -3.16
CA GLU A 123 16.41 11.57 -3.06
C GLU A 123 16.65 12.11 -1.65
N SER A 124 15.63 12.04 -0.80
CA SER A 124 15.67 12.52 0.59
C SER A 124 15.87 11.41 1.61
N ALA A 125 15.92 10.16 1.16
CA ALA A 125 16.11 8.99 2.03
C ALA A 125 17.57 8.85 2.48
N ASP A 126 17.76 8.19 3.60
CA ASP A 126 19.09 7.78 4.07
C ASP A 126 19.59 6.57 3.27
N TRP A 127 18.66 5.73 2.81
CA TRP A 127 18.95 4.60 1.93
C TRP A 127 17.84 4.40 0.90
N PHE A 128 18.22 4.17 -0.34
CA PHE A 128 17.30 3.94 -1.45
C PHE A 128 17.58 2.59 -2.11
N LEU A 129 16.56 1.74 -2.13
CA LEU A 129 16.56 0.46 -2.81
C LEU A 129 15.67 0.54 -4.05
N GLN A 130 16.21 0.12 -5.19
CA GLN A 130 15.51 0.19 -6.48
C GLN A 130 15.29 -1.21 -7.08
N PRO A 131 14.28 -1.95 -6.60
CA PRO A 131 13.97 -3.26 -7.16
C PRO A 131 13.36 -3.13 -8.57
N LEU A 132 13.46 -4.18 -9.35
CA LEU A 132 12.73 -4.30 -10.61
C LEU A 132 11.21 -4.24 -10.35
N PRO A 133 10.43 -3.56 -11.23
CA PRO A 133 8.98 -3.50 -11.06
C PRO A 133 8.34 -4.88 -10.95
N GLY A 134 7.42 -5.04 -9.98
CA GLY A 134 6.68 -6.28 -9.75
C GLY A 134 7.44 -7.36 -8.97
N THR A 135 8.58 -7.03 -8.37
CA THR A 135 9.39 -7.98 -7.59
C THR A 135 9.37 -7.72 -6.08
N ASP A 136 8.51 -6.84 -5.62
CA ASP A 136 8.37 -6.44 -4.21
C ASP A 136 8.17 -7.64 -3.28
N VAL A 137 7.34 -8.59 -3.69
CA VAL A 137 7.06 -9.81 -2.90
C VAL A 137 8.35 -10.62 -2.68
N ALA A 138 9.22 -10.73 -3.67
CA ALA A 138 10.49 -11.44 -3.52
C ALA A 138 11.39 -10.78 -2.47
N LEU A 139 11.43 -9.43 -2.46
CA LEU A 139 12.16 -8.68 -1.45
C LEU A 139 11.55 -8.87 -0.06
N MET A 140 10.23 -8.74 0.07
CA MET A 140 9.52 -8.95 1.35
C MET A 140 9.78 -10.34 1.94
N LEU A 141 9.69 -11.38 1.12
CA LEU A 141 9.91 -12.76 1.57
C LEU A 141 11.36 -12.99 2.04
N ALA A 142 12.34 -12.37 1.37
CA ALA A 142 13.73 -12.45 1.79
C ALA A 142 14.00 -11.67 3.09
N MET A 143 13.39 -10.50 3.26
CA MET A 143 13.46 -9.76 4.52
C MET A 143 12.89 -10.59 5.69
N MET A 144 11.72 -11.22 5.49
CA MET A 144 11.12 -12.11 6.48
C MET A 144 12.03 -13.33 6.76
N HIS A 145 12.62 -13.93 5.72
CA HIS A 145 13.59 -15.01 5.88
C HIS A 145 14.75 -14.61 6.79
N VAL A 146 15.35 -13.43 6.55
CA VAL A 146 16.49 -12.94 7.36
C VAL A 146 16.08 -12.69 8.81
N LEU A 147 14.92 -12.03 9.03
CA LEU A 147 14.42 -11.77 10.38
C LEU A 147 14.20 -13.05 11.18
N ILE A 148 13.65 -14.10 10.53
CA ILE A 148 13.39 -15.38 11.18
C ILE A 148 14.71 -16.15 11.39
N ARG A 149 15.57 -16.22 10.37
CA ARG A 149 16.86 -16.92 10.43
C ARG A 149 17.76 -16.40 11.54
N ASP A 150 17.79 -15.08 11.72
CA ASP A 150 18.69 -14.39 12.62
C ASP A 150 18.05 -14.14 14.00
N ASP A 151 16.88 -14.74 14.26
CA ASP A 151 16.11 -14.63 15.52
C ASP A 151 15.82 -13.17 15.94
N LEU A 152 15.46 -12.34 14.95
CA LEU A 152 15.12 -10.93 15.12
C LEU A 152 13.62 -10.67 15.26
N VAL A 153 12.82 -11.74 15.36
CA VAL A 153 11.36 -11.67 15.49
C VAL A 153 10.97 -11.52 16.95
N ASP A 154 10.06 -10.59 17.24
CA ASP A 154 9.40 -10.51 18.55
C ASP A 154 8.42 -11.67 18.70
N GLN A 155 8.91 -12.80 19.23
CA GLN A 155 8.15 -14.05 19.37
C GLN A 155 6.93 -13.87 20.28
N GLU A 156 7.04 -13.07 21.34
CA GLU A 156 5.95 -12.84 22.27
C GLU A 156 4.82 -12.07 21.60
N TRP A 157 5.17 -10.99 20.87
CA TRP A 157 4.18 -10.20 20.14
C TRP A 157 3.52 -11.01 19.03
N VAL A 158 4.30 -11.76 18.25
CA VAL A 158 3.79 -12.61 17.17
C VAL A 158 2.81 -13.65 17.70
N ALA A 159 3.15 -14.34 18.79
CA ALA A 159 2.28 -15.34 19.38
C ALA A 159 0.98 -14.75 19.93
N ALA A 160 1.01 -13.52 20.44
CA ALA A 160 -0.15 -12.87 21.01
C ALA A 160 -1.07 -12.22 19.96
N HIS A 161 -0.55 -11.80 18.80
CA HIS A 161 -1.25 -10.90 17.89
C HIS A 161 -1.38 -11.39 16.45
N THR A 162 -0.79 -12.54 16.10
CA THR A 162 -0.85 -13.06 14.72
C THR A 162 -1.27 -14.52 14.69
N VAL A 163 -1.60 -15.01 13.49
CA VAL A 163 -1.86 -16.42 13.22
C VAL A 163 -1.06 -16.85 11.97
N GLY A 164 -0.69 -18.14 11.90
CA GLY A 164 -0.01 -18.72 10.73
C GLY A 164 1.48 -18.41 10.64
N PHE A 165 2.14 -18.07 11.74
CA PHE A 165 3.58 -17.75 11.74
C PHE A 165 4.45 -18.94 11.33
N GLU A 166 4.13 -20.14 11.78
CA GLU A 166 4.87 -21.35 11.44
C GLU A 166 4.78 -21.66 9.93
N ASP A 167 3.59 -21.49 9.37
CA ASP A 167 3.39 -21.66 7.90
C ASP A 167 4.16 -20.61 7.12
N LEU A 168 4.18 -19.37 7.60
CA LEU A 168 4.99 -18.30 7.01
C LEU A 168 6.48 -18.63 7.09
N ALA A 169 6.98 -19.07 8.25
CA ALA A 169 8.37 -19.42 8.45
C ALA A 169 8.81 -20.55 7.53
N ALA A 170 7.97 -21.57 7.36
CA ALA A 170 8.21 -22.65 6.41
C ALA A 170 8.21 -22.14 4.96
N HIS A 171 7.27 -21.26 4.61
CA HIS A 171 7.15 -20.71 3.25
C HIS A 171 8.35 -19.84 2.85
N VAL A 172 8.90 -19.06 3.77
CA VAL A 172 10.03 -18.15 3.48
C VAL A 172 11.40 -18.82 3.62
N ALA A 173 11.47 -20.07 4.09
CA ALA A 173 12.74 -20.74 4.35
C ALA A 173 13.68 -20.75 3.14
N ASP A 174 13.15 -20.91 1.94
CA ASP A 174 13.91 -20.93 0.68
C ASP A 174 14.09 -19.55 0.02
N TRP A 175 13.54 -18.49 0.62
CA TRP A 175 13.65 -17.13 0.10
C TRP A 175 14.92 -16.42 0.61
N THR A 176 16.06 -16.99 0.30
CA THR A 176 17.36 -16.43 0.69
C THR A 176 17.61 -15.07 0.04
N PRO A 177 18.48 -14.20 0.62
CA PRO A 177 18.92 -12.96 -0.02
C PRO A 177 19.45 -13.15 -1.45
N ALA A 178 20.17 -14.24 -1.71
CA ALA A 178 20.65 -14.55 -3.05
C ALA A 178 19.53 -14.82 -4.06
N ARG A 179 18.47 -15.51 -3.63
CA ARG A 179 17.27 -15.74 -4.46
C ARG A 179 16.53 -14.44 -4.75
N ALA A 180 16.36 -13.59 -3.73
CA ALA A 180 15.73 -12.29 -3.91
C ALA A 180 16.56 -11.35 -4.80
N ALA A 181 17.87 -11.31 -4.63
CA ALA A 181 18.77 -10.53 -5.48
C ALA A 181 18.62 -10.90 -6.96
N ALA A 182 18.55 -12.19 -7.27
CA ALA A 182 18.33 -12.67 -8.64
C ALA A 182 16.96 -12.24 -9.21
N ALA A 183 15.93 -12.12 -8.37
CA ALA A 183 14.59 -11.73 -8.80
C ALA A 183 14.43 -10.20 -8.89
N THR A 184 14.99 -9.45 -7.94
CA THR A 184 14.77 -8.02 -7.77
C THR A 184 15.77 -7.14 -8.52
N GLY A 185 16.94 -7.70 -8.89
CA GLY A 185 18.05 -6.92 -9.43
C GLY A 185 18.84 -6.13 -8.37
N LEU A 186 18.47 -6.25 -7.08
CA LEU A 186 19.24 -5.70 -5.96
C LEU A 186 20.47 -6.57 -5.70
N SER A 187 21.44 -6.04 -4.97
CA SER A 187 22.57 -6.87 -4.52
C SER A 187 22.20 -7.64 -3.25
N VAL A 188 22.95 -8.72 -2.95
CA VAL A 188 22.77 -9.47 -1.69
C VAL A 188 23.13 -8.61 -0.46
N ALA A 189 23.94 -7.56 -0.66
CA ALA A 189 24.34 -6.65 0.40
C ALA A 189 23.28 -5.59 0.72
N ASP A 190 22.36 -5.34 -0.23
CA ASP A 190 21.18 -4.50 -0.01
C ASP A 190 20.16 -5.23 0.87
#